data_4a3522975b87da85489c2bd173dcc7be
#
_entry.id   4a3522975b87da85489c2bd173dcc7be
#
_cell.length_a   1.000
_cell.length_b   1.000
_cell.length_c   1.000
_cell.angle_alpha   90.00
_cell.angle_beta   90.00
_cell.angle_gamma   90.00
#
_symmetry.space_group_name_H-M   'P 1'
#
loop_
_entity.id
_entity.type
_entity.pdbx_description
1 polymer ?
#
loop_
_entity_poly.entity_id
_entity_poly.type
_entity_poly.pdbx_seq_one_letter_code
_entity_poly.pdbx_strand_id
1 'polypeptide(L)'
;FGRAPAADAPAASASEEHKGFRITPRPIREGTHFRVAARIEKDGRAHDLVRADTMASLDDARAMSLLKARQMIDEQGERLFG
;
A
#
# COMPACT_ATOMS: atom_id res chain seq x y z
N PHE A 1 13.70 19.86 -8.99
CA PHE A 1 14.12 19.22 -9.36
C PHE A 1 13.62 18.04 -9.27
N GLY A 2 13.45 17.54 -9.80
CA GLY A 2 13.05 16.26 -9.84
C GLY A 2 11.94 15.92 -8.95
N ARG A 3 11.69 16.70 -8.06
CA ARG A 3 10.87 16.31 -7.18
C ARG A 3 9.51 16.38 -7.54
N ALA A 4 9.16 16.92 -8.50
CA ALA A 4 7.81 17.07 -8.91
C ALA A 4 7.03 15.77 -8.79
N PRO A 5 7.58 14.70 -9.24
CA PRO A 5 6.87 13.44 -9.17
C PRO A 5 6.45 13.13 -7.77
N ALA A 6 7.28 13.47 -6.88
CA ALA A 6 7.01 13.20 -5.51
C ALA A 6 5.76 13.94 -5.10
N ALA A 7 5.62 15.10 -5.63
CA ALA A 7 4.51 15.89 -5.25
C ALA A 7 3.22 15.27 -5.76
N ASP A 8 3.27 14.65 -6.88
CA ASP A 8 2.09 14.09 -7.43
C ASP A 8 1.61 12.89 -6.67
N ALA A 9 2.49 12.12 -6.19
CA ALA A 9 2.09 10.90 -5.57
C ALA A 9 2.14 10.92 -4.08
N PRO A 10 2.35 12.02 -3.46
CA PRO A 10 2.53 12.03 -2.04
C PRO A 10 1.38 11.38 -1.35
N ALA A 11 0.24 11.61 -1.85
CA ALA A 11 -0.92 11.07 -1.20
C ALA A 11 -0.85 9.58 -1.23
N ALA A 12 -0.48 9.06 -2.33
CA ALA A 12 -0.48 7.62 -2.48
C ALA A 12 0.81 7.01 -2.01
N SER A 13 1.83 7.81 -1.91
CA SER A 13 3.13 7.26 -1.60
C SER A 13 3.58 7.43 -0.17
N ALA A 14 2.71 7.89 0.69
CA ALA A 14 3.08 8.00 2.09
C ALA A 14 3.31 6.60 2.64
N SER A 15 4.54 6.27 2.88
CA SER A 15 4.91 4.93 3.33
C SER A 15 4.91 4.82 4.84
N GLU A 16 4.76 3.62 5.33
CA GLU A 16 4.79 3.35 6.75
C GLU A 16 5.64 2.11 6.98
N GLU A 17 6.38 2.07 8.06
CA GLU A 17 7.15 0.88 8.40
C GLU A 17 6.43 0.06 9.44
N HIS A 18 6.46 -1.26 9.27
CA HIS A 18 5.82 -2.18 10.19
C HIS A 18 6.70 -3.43 10.29
N LYS A 19 7.28 -3.64 11.45
CA LYS A 19 8.15 -4.80 11.70
C LYS A 19 9.27 -4.95 10.67
N GLY A 20 9.83 -3.83 10.25
CA GLY A 20 10.93 -3.85 9.29
C GLY A 20 10.50 -3.86 7.84
N PHE A 21 9.21 -3.96 7.58
CA PHE A 21 8.68 -3.91 6.22
C PHE A 21 8.24 -2.49 5.92
N ARG A 22 8.39 -2.08 4.66
CA ARG A 22 7.89 -0.79 4.23
C ARG A 22 6.59 -1.03 3.47
N ILE A 23 5.54 -0.33 3.87
CA ILE A 23 4.24 -0.43 3.23
C ILE A 23 3.95 0.87 2.52
N THR A 24 3.65 0.82 1.24
CA THR A 24 3.24 1.98 0.48
C THR A 24 1.83 1.73 -0.04
N PRO A 25 0.83 2.43 0.49
CA PRO A 25 -0.53 2.23 0.00
C PRO A 25 -0.63 2.72 -1.43
N ARG A 26 -1.26 1.95 -2.28
CA ARG A 26 -1.41 2.28 -3.69
C ARG A 26 -2.81 1.99 -4.18
N PRO A 27 -3.82 2.66 -3.63
CA PRO A 27 -5.20 2.41 -4.04
C PRO A 27 -5.34 2.60 -5.54
N ILE A 28 -6.18 1.77 -6.13
CA ILE A 28 -6.38 1.81 -7.57
C ILE A 28 -7.76 2.39 -7.84
N ARG A 29 -7.80 3.46 -8.64
CA ARG A 29 -9.06 4.09 -8.94
C ARG A 29 -9.86 3.23 -9.89
N GLU A 30 -11.13 2.99 -9.53
CA GLU A 30 -12.05 2.22 -10.35
C GLU A 30 -13.37 2.96 -10.36
N GLY A 31 -13.63 3.73 -11.40
CA GLY A 31 -14.83 4.53 -11.48
C GLY A 31 -14.88 5.54 -10.34
N THR A 32 -15.88 5.44 -9.51
CA THR A 32 -16.04 6.37 -8.40
C THR A 32 -15.50 5.80 -7.09
N HIS A 33 -14.85 4.65 -7.17
CA HIS A 33 -14.32 4.00 -5.97
C HIS A 33 -12.82 3.77 -6.10
N PHE A 34 -12.21 3.34 -5.01
CA PHE A 34 -10.79 3.06 -4.96
C PHE A 34 -10.58 1.66 -4.39
N ARG A 35 -9.89 0.82 -5.15
CA ARG A 35 -9.62 -0.54 -4.71
C ARG A 35 -8.45 -0.54 -3.73
N VAL A 36 -8.59 -1.31 -2.67
CA VAL A 36 -7.56 -1.42 -1.64
C VAL A 36 -6.36 -2.16 -2.20
N ALA A 37 -5.20 -1.54 -2.12
CA ALA A 37 -3.97 -2.12 -2.63
C ALA A 37 -2.76 -1.49 -1.96
N ALA A 38 -1.67 -2.22 -1.88
CA ALA A 38 -0.45 -1.72 -1.26
C ALA A 38 0.75 -2.47 -1.80
N ARG A 39 1.92 -1.85 -1.68
CA ARG A 39 3.17 -2.49 -2.02
C ARG A 39 3.93 -2.68 -0.72
N ILE A 40 4.40 -3.90 -0.48
CA ILE A 40 5.17 -4.24 0.71
C ILE A 40 6.59 -4.58 0.30
N GLU A 41 7.56 -3.93 0.90
CA GLU A 41 8.95 -4.12 0.53
C GLU A 41 9.83 -4.39 1.74
N LYS A 42 10.85 -5.22 1.54
CA LYS A 42 11.85 -5.47 2.55
C LYS A 42 13.08 -6.09 1.90
N ASP A 43 14.25 -5.53 2.20
CA ASP A 43 15.53 -6.09 1.72
C ASP A 43 15.54 -6.32 0.21
N GLY A 44 15.07 -5.37 -0.55
CA GLY A 44 15.11 -5.45 -2.00
C GLY A 44 14.04 -6.33 -2.60
N ARG A 45 13.16 -6.91 -1.80
CA ARG A 45 12.06 -7.73 -2.30
C ARG A 45 10.76 -6.95 -2.18
N ALA A 46 9.82 -7.28 -3.02
CA ALA A 46 8.55 -6.57 -3.03
C ALA A 46 7.38 -7.52 -3.28
N HIS A 47 6.25 -7.19 -2.71
CA HIS A 47 5.02 -7.94 -2.91
C HIS A 47 3.90 -6.92 -3.09
N ASP A 48 3.10 -7.12 -4.13
CA ASP A 48 1.97 -6.24 -4.37
C ASP A 48 0.71 -6.90 -3.85
N LEU A 49 0.06 -6.21 -2.91
CA LEU A 49 -1.19 -6.68 -2.32
C LEU A 49 -2.33 -5.97 -3.02
N VAL A 50 -3.27 -6.73 -3.57
CA VAL A 50 -4.46 -6.15 -4.18
C VAL A 50 -5.65 -6.90 -3.64
N ARG A 51 -6.61 -6.16 -3.08
CA ARG A 51 -7.78 -6.78 -2.46
C ARG A 51 -9.01 -6.54 -3.31
N ALA A 52 -10.04 -7.29 -3.04
CA ALA A 52 -11.30 -7.11 -3.75
C ALA A 52 -12.07 -5.93 -3.18
N ASP A 53 -11.72 -5.49 -1.98
CA ASP A 53 -12.43 -4.40 -1.31
C ASP A 53 -12.26 -3.08 -2.05
N THR A 54 -13.32 -2.29 -2.12
CA THR A 54 -13.23 -0.95 -2.66
C THR A 54 -13.84 0.02 -1.65
N MET A 55 -13.35 1.25 -1.67
CA MET A 55 -13.79 2.28 -0.75
C MET A 55 -14.23 3.50 -1.55
N ALA A 56 -15.14 4.27 -0.99
CA ALA A 56 -15.65 5.45 -1.69
C ALA A 56 -14.69 6.62 -1.67
N SER A 57 -13.76 6.66 -0.72
CA SER A 57 -12.82 7.76 -0.66
C SER A 57 -11.38 7.27 -0.71
N LEU A 58 -10.51 8.10 -1.27
CA LEU A 58 -9.10 7.77 -1.36
C LEU A 58 -8.48 7.63 0.02
N ASP A 59 -8.85 8.51 0.94
CA ASP A 59 -8.31 8.44 2.29
C ASP A 59 -8.67 7.13 2.98
N ASP A 60 -9.91 6.69 2.82
CA ASP A 60 -10.33 5.43 3.42
C ASP A 60 -9.63 4.26 2.77
N ALA A 61 -9.42 4.33 1.45
CA ALA A 61 -8.72 3.27 0.74
C ALA A 61 -7.28 3.17 1.20
N ARG A 62 -6.63 4.33 1.44
CA ARG A 62 -5.27 4.30 1.93
C ARG A 62 -5.18 3.71 3.32
N ALA A 63 -6.09 4.11 4.21
CA ALA A 63 -6.09 3.59 5.57
C ALA A 63 -6.32 2.08 5.57
N MET A 64 -7.25 1.63 4.75
CA MET A 64 -7.55 0.20 4.67
C MET A 64 -6.39 -0.56 4.04
N SER A 65 -5.71 0.04 3.08
CA SER A 65 -4.57 -0.59 2.44
C SER A 65 -3.45 -0.81 3.45
N LEU A 66 -3.21 0.16 4.30
CA LEU A 66 -2.20 0.02 5.36
C LEU A 66 -2.62 -1.06 6.35
N LEU A 67 -3.87 -1.07 6.73
CA LEU A 67 -4.36 -2.06 7.68
C LEU A 67 -4.20 -3.47 7.14
N LYS A 68 -4.62 -3.69 5.90
CA LYS A 68 -4.53 -5.02 5.31
C LYS A 68 -3.09 -5.46 5.13
N ALA A 69 -2.21 -4.53 4.77
CA ALA A 69 -0.81 -4.85 4.61
C ALA A 69 -0.19 -5.24 5.96
N ARG A 70 -0.52 -4.50 7.02
CA ARG A 70 0.01 -4.84 8.33
C ARG A 70 -0.48 -6.22 8.78
N GLN A 71 -1.74 -6.54 8.52
CA GLN A 71 -2.28 -7.84 8.87
C GLN A 71 -1.54 -8.95 8.13
N MET A 72 -1.26 -8.73 6.86
CA MET A 72 -0.57 -9.72 6.06
C MET A 72 0.85 -9.94 6.57
N ILE A 73 1.53 -8.88 6.94
CA ILE A 73 2.88 -8.97 7.50
C ILE A 73 2.84 -9.75 8.81
N ASP A 74 1.85 -9.45 9.65
CA ASP A 74 1.74 -10.13 10.94
C ASP A 74 1.48 -11.63 10.77
N GLU A 75 0.76 -11.99 9.74
CA GLU A 75 0.44 -13.39 9.50
C GLU A 75 1.52 -14.16 8.77
N GLN A 76 2.16 -13.55 7.81
CA GLN A 76 3.08 -14.23 6.95
C GLN A 76 4.54 -13.85 7.08
N GLY A 77 4.83 -12.64 7.50
CA GLY A 77 6.20 -12.19 7.59
C GLY A 77 6.89 -12.31 6.24
N GLU A 78 8.09 -12.81 6.23
CA GLU A 78 8.84 -12.88 4.99
C GLU A 78 8.33 -13.93 4.01
N ARG A 79 7.37 -14.73 4.42
CA ARG A 79 6.76 -15.68 3.50
C ARG A 79 5.95 -14.96 2.43
N LEU A 80 5.69 -13.66 2.64
CA LEU A 80 5.03 -12.87 1.63
C LEU A 80 5.77 -12.92 0.31
N PHE A 81 7.07 -13.01 0.37
CA PHE A 81 7.90 -12.94 -0.83
C PHE A 81 8.14 -14.31 -1.48
N GLY A 82 7.50 -15.30 -1.00
CA GLY A 82 7.70 -16.63 -1.54
C GLY A 82 8.58 -17.49 -0.66
#